data_60510fa3b94294f7539ad0e169c5e165
#
_entry.id   60510fa3b94294f7539ad0e169c5e165
#
_cell.length_a   1.000
_cell.length_b   1.000
_cell.length_c   1.000
_cell.angle_alpha   90.00
_cell.angle_beta   90.00
_cell.angle_gamma   90.00
#
_symmetry.space_group_name_H-M   'P 1'
#
loop_
_entity.id
_entity.type
_entity.pdbx_description
1 polymer ?
#
loop_
_entity_poly.entity_id
_entity_poly.type
_entity_poly.pdbx_seq_one_letter_code
_entity_poly.pdbx_strand_id
1 'polypeptide(L)'
;KLVAEAAGGDDWVMEGIYGRILRQVLPRVTTLIWIDLPDHECIANLRQRGPDGTQEQFDELLQYTLGYRLRKNHLNSFDAHAQFFQDFPGHKVNLCSRSDVVTFLAAV
;
A
#
# COMPACT_ATOMS: atom_id res chain seq x y z
N LYS A 1 9.69 3.05 -14.07
CA LYS A 1 11.10 3.05 -14.50
C LYS A 1 11.98 3.85 -13.54
N LEU A 2 11.58 5.09 -13.25
CA LEU A 2 12.33 5.91 -12.28
C LEU A 2 12.33 5.27 -10.89
N VAL A 3 11.22 4.63 -10.51
CA VAL A 3 11.12 3.94 -9.22
C VAL A 3 12.06 2.74 -9.20
N ALA A 4 12.13 1.99 -10.29
CA ALA A 4 13.03 0.84 -10.38
C ALA A 4 14.50 1.29 -10.33
N GLU A 5 14.83 2.41 -10.93
CA GLU A 5 16.17 3.00 -10.87
C GLU A 5 16.51 3.45 -9.45
N ALA A 6 15.55 4.10 -8.77
CA ALA A 6 15.75 4.52 -7.37
C ALA A 6 15.97 3.33 -6.46
N ALA A 7 15.32 2.19 -6.73
CA ALA A 7 15.47 0.96 -5.98
C ALA A 7 16.74 0.18 -6.35
N GLY A 8 17.56 0.71 -7.26
CA GLY A 8 18.81 0.07 -7.67
C GLY A 8 19.94 0.16 -6.65
N GLY A 9 19.81 1.03 -5.62
CA GLY A 9 20.81 1.15 -4.56
C GLY A 9 20.66 0.07 -3.49
N ASP A 10 21.53 0.13 -2.48
CA ASP A 10 21.54 -0.87 -1.41
C ASP A 10 20.50 -0.60 -0.32
N ASP A 11 20.25 0.67 -0.01
CA ASP A 11 19.32 1.06 1.05
C ASP A 11 18.24 1.97 0.47
N TRP A 12 16.98 1.54 0.57
CA TRP A 12 15.86 2.34 0.11
C TRP A 12 14.56 1.89 0.78
N VAL A 13 13.62 2.81 0.86
CA VAL A 13 12.26 2.56 1.31
C VAL A 13 11.31 3.10 0.24
N MET A 14 10.31 2.30 -0.12
CA MET A 14 9.31 2.68 -1.10
C MET A 14 7.94 2.47 -0.46
N GLU A 15 7.06 3.48 -0.58
CA GLU A 15 5.69 3.36 -0.09
C GLU A 15 4.71 3.76 -1.19
N GLY A 16 3.47 3.30 -1.05
CA GLY A 16 2.40 3.65 -1.97
C GLY A 16 1.66 2.44 -2.52
N ILE A 17 0.80 2.69 -3.50
CA ILE A 17 0.00 1.66 -4.19
C ILE A 17 0.53 1.54 -5.61
N TYR A 18 1.59 0.79 -5.78
CA TYR A 18 2.30 0.68 -7.05
C TYR A 18 2.37 -0.78 -7.52
N GLY A 19 1.21 -1.43 -7.69
CA GLY A 19 1.16 -2.86 -7.98
C GLY A 19 2.09 -3.30 -9.10
N ARG A 20 2.11 -2.58 -10.23
CA ARG A 20 2.97 -2.92 -11.36
C ARG A 20 4.45 -2.71 -11.02
N ILE A 21 4.77 -1.58 -10.39
CA ILE A 21 6.15 -1.24 -10.03
C ILE A 21 6.62 -2.15 -8.91
N LEU A 22 5.76 -2.43 -7.95
CA LEU A 22 6.07 -3.36 -6.86
C LEU A 22 6.52 -4.71 -7.40
N ARG A 23 5.82 -5.24 -8.41
CA ARG A 23 6.18 -6.51 -9.02
C ARG A 23 7.61 -6.51 -9.57
N GLN A 24 8.06 -5.36 -10.10
CA GLN A 24 9.41 -5.23 -10.65
C GLN A 24 10.48 -5.17 -9.58
N VAL A 25 10.18 -4.60 -8.41
CA VAL A 25 11.19 -4.39 -7.36
C VAL A 25 11.15 -5.46 -6.26
N LEU A 26 10.11 -6.28 -6.18
CA LEU A 26 9.97 -7.31 -5.15
C LEU A 26 11.21 -8.20 -4.99
N PRO A 27 11.91 -8.62 -6.05
CA PRO A 27 13.12 -9.43 -5.88
C PRO A 27 14.22 -8.76 -5.07
N ARG A 28 14.17 -7.45 -4.92
CA ARG A 28 15.16 -6.66 -4.17
C ARG A 28 14.68 -6.22 -2.80
N VAL A 29 13.43 -6.52 -2.46
CA VAL A 29 12.83 -6.14 -1.18
C VAL A 29 13.29 -7.12 -0.10
N THR A 30 13.72 -6.62 1.05
CA THR A 30 14.08 -7.45 2.20
C THR A 30 12.96 -7.52 3.22
N THR A 31 12.18 -6.46 3.37
CA THR A 31 11.03 -6.43 4.26
C THR A 31 9.83 -5.85 3.51
N LEU A 32 8.72 -6.56 3.54
CA LEU A 32 7.46 -6.14 2.93
C LEU A 32 6.46 -5.84 4.03
N ILE A 33 5.93 -4.62 4.04
CA ILE A 33 4.92 -4.20 5.00
C ILE A 33 3.63 -3.93 4.25
N TRP A 34 2.57 -4.64 4.60
CA TRP A 34 1.25 -4.44 4.02
C TRP A 34 0.34 -3.82 5.08
N ILE A 35 -0.07 -2.59 4.82
CA ILE A 35 -1.01 -1.88 5.69
C ILE A 35 -2.41 -2.08 5.09
N ASP A 36 -3.18 -2.96 5.71
CA ASP A 36 -4.50 -3.35 5.24
C ASP A 36 -5.54 -2.92 6.27
N LEU A 37 -5.85 -1.63 6.29
CA LEU A 37 -6.82 -1.06 7.20
C LEU A 37 -8.24 -1.29 6.68
N PRO A 38 -9.25 -1.37 7.59
CA PRO A 38 -10.65 -1.41 7.16
C PRO A 38 -11.01 -0.19 6.33
N ASP A 39 -11.97 -0.34 5.41
CA ASP A 39 -12.35 0.71 4.49
C ASP A 39 -12.73 2.01 5.21
N HIS A 40 -13.48 1.92 6.33
CA HIS A 40 -13.88 3.11 7.06
C HIS A 40 -12.70 3.88 7.66
N GLU A 41 -11.63 3.20 8.05
CA GLU A 41 -10.43 3.87 8.54
C GLU A 41 -9.66 4.53 7.39
N CYS A 42 -9.58 3.88 6.24
CA CYS A 42 -8.95 4.47 5.04
C CYS A 42 -9.68 5.73 4.62
N ILE A 43 -11.00 5.69 4.58
CA ILE A 43 -11.82 6.85 4.20
C ILE A 43 -11.68 7.97 5.23
N ALA A 44 -11.70 7.65 6.53
CA ALA A 44 -11.52 8.63 7.58
C ALA A 44 -10.16 9.33 7.47
N ASN A 45 -9.10 8.59 7.19
CA ASN A 45 -7.77 9.14 7.01
C ASN A 45 -7.69 10.08 5.80
N LEU A 46 -8.32 9.71 4.69
CA LEU A 46 -8.37 10.55 3.50
C LEU A 46 -9.15 11.84 3.75
N ARG A 47 -10.28 11.77 4.46
CA ARG A 47 -11.10 12.95 4.78
C ARG A 47 -10.36 13.90 5.71
N GLN A 48 -9.59 13.35 6.67
CA GLN A 48 -8.79 14.16 7.58
C GLN A 48 -7.67 14.89 6.85
N ARG A 49 -7.03 14.22 5.88
CA ARG A 49 -5.99 14.83 5.06
C ARG A 49 -6.55 15.92 4.14
N GLY A 50 -7.77 15.71 3.63
CA GLY A 50 -8.43 16.61 2.71
C GLY A 50 -7.96 16.49 1.27
N PRO A 51 -8.60 17.23 0.36
CA PRO A 51 -8.26 17.19 -1.07
C PRO A 51 -6.85 17.70 -1.35
N ASP A 52 -6.18 17.04 -2.28
CA ASP A 52 -4.90 17.45 -2.82
C ASP A 52 -5.11 17.69 -4.32
N GLY A 53 -5.82 18.73 -4.65
CA GLY A 53 -6.29 19.03 -6.00
C GLY A 53 -7.74 19.45 -5.96
N THR A 54 -8.51 19.10 -7.00
CA THR A 54 -9.93 19.46 -7.07
C THR A 54 -10.79 18.57 -6.19
N GLN A 55 -11.98 19.06 -5.82
CA GLN A 55 -12.95 18.24 -5.09
C GLN A 55 -13.37 17.02 -5.91
N GLU A 56 -13.49 17.17 -7.22
CA GLU A 56 -13.84 16.07 -8.11
C GLU A 56 -12.78 14.97 -8.07
N GLN A 57 -11.51 15.35 -8.10
CA GLN A 57 -10.41 14.38 -7.98
C GLN A 57 -10.43 13.67 -6.63
N PHE A 58 -10.76 14.39 -5.57
CA PHE A 58 -10.87 13.81 -4.24
C PHE A 58 -12.00 12.79 -4.17
N ASP A 59 -13.18 13.13 -4.73
CA ASP A 59 -14.32 12.21 -4.78
C ASP A 59 -13.98 10.94 -5.56
N GLU A 60 -13.25 11.06 -6.66
CA GLU A 60 -12.79 9.92 -7.43
C GLU A 60 -11.84 9.03 -6.60
N LEU A 61 -10.95 9.64 -5.84
CA LEU A 61 -10.03 8.89 -4.97
C LEU A 61 -10.78 8.12 -3.89
N LEU A 62 -11.81 8.73 -3.28
CA LEU A 62 -12.65 8.05 -2.29
C LEU A 62 -13.33 6.83 -2.91
N GLN A 63 -13.89 6.99 -4.11
CA GLN A 63 -14.55 5.87 -4.80
C GLN A 63 -13.54 4.77 -5.18
N TYR A 64 -12.38 5.16 -5.63
CA TYR A 64 -11.32 4.21 -5.96
C TYR A 64 -10.89 3.40 -4.73
N THR A 65 -10.75 4.09 -3.60
CA THR A 65 -10.38 3.45 -2.33
C THR A 65 -11.44 2.45 -1.88
N LEU A 66 -12.74 2.81 -2.00
CA LEU A 66 -13.83 1.92 -1.64
C LEU A 66 -13.89 0.66 -2.51
N GLY A 67 -13.36 0.73 -3.74
CA GLY A 67 -13.33 -0.42 -4.64
C GLY A 67 -12.19 -1.39 -4.39
N TYR A 68 -11.28 -1.11 -3.47
CA TYR A 68 -10.07 -1.89 -3.26
C TYR A 68 -10.34 -3.39 -3.09
N ARG A 69 -11.28 -3.75 -2.21
CA ARG A 69 -11.58 -5.16 -1.92
C ARG A 69 -12.41 -5.84 -2.98
N LEU A 70 -13.04 -5.06 -3.87
CA LEU A 70 -13.96 -5.57 -4.88
C LEU A 70 -13.32 -5.74 -6.25
N ARG A 71 -12.20 -5.07 -6.50
CA ARG A 71 -11.54 -5.16 -7.81
C ARG A 71 -11.01 -6.55 -8.07
N LYS A 72 -11.18 -7.02 -9.31
CA LYS A 72 -10.68 -8.31 -9.78
C LYS A 72 -9.70 -8.08 -10.92
N ASN A 73 -8.72 -8.96 -11.05
CA ASN A 73 -7.72 -8.91 -12.12
C ASN A 73 -7.05 -7.54 -12.23
N HIS A 74 -6.74 -6.94 -11.08
CA HIS A 74 -6.15 -5.60 -11.01
C HIS A 74 -5.01 -5.62 -10.00
N LEU A 75 -3.85 -5.06 -10.36
CA LEU A 75 -2.66 -5.09 -9.50
C LEU A 75 -2.82 -4.25 -8.24
N ASN A 76 -3.68 -3.21 -8.27
CA ASN A 76 -3.98 -2.39 -7.09
C ASN A 76 -5.31 -2.83 -6.47
N SER A 77 -5.33 -4.03 -5.94
CA SER A 77 -6.52 -4.62 -5.32
C SER A 77 -6.11 -5.41 -4.09
N PHE A 78 -7.09 -5.70 -3.23
CA PHE A 78 -6.86 -6.55 -2.08
C PHE A 78 -6.34 -7.93 -2.52
N ASP A 79 -6.97 -8.54 -3.52
CA ASP A 79 -6.58 -9.87 -3.98
C ASP A 79 -5.13 -9.91 -4.46
N ALA A 80 -4.70 -8.91 -5.24
CA ALA A 80 -3.34 -8.84 -5.74
C ALA A 80 -2.34 -8.60 -4.61
N HIS A 81 -2.64 -7.70 -3.69
CA HIS A 81 -1.75 -7.40 -2.57
C HIS A 81 -1.64 -8.59 -1.63
N ALA A 82 -2.73 -9.29 -1.38
CA ALA A 82 -2.70 -10.51 -0.57
C ALA A 82 -1.80 -11.56 -1.22
N GLN A 83 -1.84 -11.68 -2.54
CA GLN A 83 -1.01 -12.64 -3.26
C GLN A 83 0.47 -12.25 -3.20
N PHE A 84 0.79 -10.97 -3.40
CA PHE A 84 2.17 -10.48 -3.25
C PHE A 84 2.70 -10.79 -1.85
N PHE A 85 1.89 -10.53 -0.83
CA PHE A 85 2.27 -10.75 0.55
C PHE A 85 2.48 -12.23 0.83
N GLN A 86 1.55 -13.07 0.39
CA GLN A 86 1.62 -14.53 0.60
C GLN A 86 2.86 -15.13 -0.04
N ASP A 87 3.19 -14.69 -1.26
CA ASP A 87 4.30 -15.24 -2.04
C ASP A 87 5.66 -14.67 -1.65
N PHE A 88 5.68 -13.57 -0.89
CA PHE A 88 6.95 -12.94 -0.53
C PHE A 88 7.73 -13.81 0.44
N PRO A 89 8.97 -14.21 0.10
CA PRO A 89 9.74 -15.16 0.92
C PRO A 89 10.53 -14.52 2.06
N GLY A 90 10.65 -13.19 2.08
CA GLY A 90 11.43 -12.47 3.08
C GLY A 90 10.63 -12.11 4.33
N HIS A 91 11.17 -11.16 5.09
CA HIS A 91 10.48 -10.65 6.27
C HIS A 91 9.25 -9.85 5.87
N LYS A 92 8.11 -10.15 6.47
CA LYS A 92 6.87 -9.47 6.11
C LYS A 92 6.03 -9.18 7.34
N VAL A 93 5.33 -8.04 7.30
CA VAL A 93 4.49 -7.56 8.38
C VAL A 93 3.15 -7.13 7.79
N ASN A 94 2.06 -7.59 8.39
CA ASN A 94 0.71 -7.19 8.01
C ASN A 94 0.12 -6.36 9.15
N LEU A 95 -0.25 -5.11 8.87
CA LEU A 95 -0.82 -4.18 9.84
C LEU A 95 -2.26 -3.90 9.45
N CYS A 96 -3.20 -4.39 10.26
CA CYS A 96 -4.63 -4.39 9.92
C CYS A 96 -5.44 -3.34 10.66
N SER A 97 -4.81 -2.56 11.53
CA SER A 97 -5.50 -1.53 12.32
C SER A 97 -4.53 -0.41 12.65
N ARG A 98 -5.08 0.74 13.04
CA ARG A 98 -4.24 1.84 13.54
C ARG A 98 -3.47 1.40 14.78
N SER A 99 -4.07 0.60 15.63
CA SER A 99 -3.40 0.05 16.82
C SER A 99 -2.18 -0.79 16.43
N ASP A 100 -2.30 -1.62 15.40
CA ASP A 100 -1.19 -2.42 14.87
C ASP A 100 -0.06 -1.51 14.41
N VAL A 101 -0.39 -0.42 13.70
CA VAL A 101 0.60 0.52 13.19
C VAL A 101 1.34 1.19 14.36
N VAL A 102 0.62 1.65 15.37
CA VAL A 102 1.22 2.28 16.54
C VAL A 102 2.15 1.31 17.26
N THR A 103 1.72 0.08 17.48
CA THR A 103 2.52 -0.95 18.13
C THR A 103 3.79 -1.25 17.33
N PHE A 104 3.66 -1.37 16.01
CA PHE A 104 4.81 -1.62 15.13
C PHE A 104 5.83 -0.49 15.22
N LEU A 105 5.37 0.77 15.16
CA LEU A 105 6.26 1.93 15.22
C LEU A 105 6.99 2.03 16.56
N ALA A 106 6.34 1.61 17.65
CA ALA A 106 6.96 1.61 18.97
C ALA A 106 8.05 0.54 19.12
N ALA A 107 8.01 -0.51 18.28
CA ALA A 107 8.93 -1.64 18.37
C ALA A 107 10.17 -1.50 17.49
N VAL A 108 10.19 -0.52 16.58
CA VAL A 108 11.33 -0.33 15.66
C VAL A 108 12.30 0.71 16.14
#